data_553a34535ae594a13b7e9aabdd6e0fc1
#
_entry.id   553a34535ae594a13b7e9aabdd6e0fc1
#
_cell.length_a   1.000
_cell.length_b   1.000
_cell.length_c   1.000
_cell.angle_alpha   90.00
_cell.angle_beta   90.00
_cell.angle_gamma   90.00
#
_symmetry.space_group_name_H-M   'P 1'
#
loop_
_entity.id
_entity.type
_entity.pdbx_description
1 polymer ?
#
loop_
_entity_poly.entity_id
_entity_poly.type
_entity_poly.pdbx_seq_one_letter_code
_entity_poly.pdbx_strand_id
1 'polypeptide(L)'
;MAEFYQQMAIDLHAGKEEYFIKRDEIIRTYKEQGRRAEIQEALKQLKQDYETQDLDVPEDICWLYGPFMDDYLHDIEICQRFARRSRERMAEIIIERTKMTQAEAFHTIHNYIDVDEMILRKGAIAAHAGEKVLIPINMRDGSILAVGKGNVEWNNSAPHGAGRIMSRTKAKQSIDLEEYKASMQGIYSTSVNADTLD
;
A
#
# COMPACT_ATOMS: atom_id res chain seq x y z
N MET A 1 3.39 -11.04 -1.20
CA MET A 1 3.66 -10.25 -2.41
C MET A 1 4.88 -9.35 -2.23
N ALA A 2 4.93 -8.44 -1.28
CA ALA A 2 6.08 -7.53 -1.10
C ALA A 2 7.42 -8.28 -0.97
N GLU A 3 7.54 -9.22 -0.05
CA GLU A 3 8.75 -10.04 0.14
C GLU A 3 9.14 -10.85 -1.11
N PHE A 4 8.15 -11.32 -1.87
CA PHE A 4 8.39 -12.05 -3.11
C PHE A 4 9.06 -11.16 -4.17
N TYR A 5 8.54 -9.96 -4.39
CA TYR A 5 9.12 -9.04 -5.37
C TYR A 5 10.42 -8.39 -4.89
N GLN A 6 10.58 -8.20 -3.57
CA GLN A 6 11.87 -7.79 -3.00
C GLN A 6 12.94 -8.83 -3.29
N GLN A 7 12.67 -10.11 -3.02
CA GLN A 7 13.60 -11.19 -3.31
C GLN A 7 13.86 -11.31 -4.82
N MET A 8 12.84 -11.15 -5.65
CA MET A 8 13.00 -11.16 -7.10
C MET A 8 13.92 -10.03 -7.58
N ALA A 9 13.77 -8.82 -7.05
CA ALA A 9 14.66 -7.69 -7.37
C ALA A 9 16.12 -8.00 -6.99
N ILE A 10 16.36 -8.54 -5.79
CA ILE A 10 17.68 -8.97 -5.35
C ILE A 10 18.24 -10.04 -6.29
N ASP A 11 17.45 -11.06 -6.62
CA ASP A 11 17.87 -12.14 -7.49
C ASP A 11 18.19 -11.67 -8.93
N LEU A 12 17.46 -10.68 -9.45
CA LEU A 12 17.75 -10.06 -10.76
C LEU A 12 19.11 -9.36 -10.74
N HIS A 13 19.41 -8.57 -9.69
CA HIS A 13 20.71 -7.93 -9.51
C HIS A 13 21.85 -8.92 -9.25
N ALA A 14 21.52 -10.12 -8.73
CA ALA A 14 22.46 -11.24 -8.62
C ALA A 14 22.64 -12.05 -9.92
N GLY A 15 22.17 -11.54 -11.07
CA GLY A 15 22.38 -12.14 -12.39
C GLY A 15 21.42 -13.29 -12.73
N LYS A 16 20.29 -13.45 -12.00
CA LYS A 16 19.34 -14.56 -12.21
C LYS A 16 18.22 -14.26 -13.22
N GLU A 17 18.36 -13.30 -14.11
CA GLU A 17 17.31 -12.97 -15.08
C GLU A 17 16.97 -14.18 -15.98
N GLU A 18 17.97 -14.87 -16.52
CA GLU A 18 17.78 -16.06 -17.34
C GLU A 18 17.10 -17.22 -16.56
N TYR A 19 17.38 -17.33 -15.26
CA TYR A 19 16.70 -18.28 -14.38
C TYR A 19 15.18 -18.04 -14.36
N PHE A 20 14.72 -16.80 -14.21
CA PHE A 20 13.30 -16.49 -14.19
C PHE A 20 12.62 -16.78 -15.53
N ILE A 21 13.26 -16.45 -16.63
CA ILE A 21 12.76 -16.76 -17.98
C ILE A 21 12.57 -18.27 -18.14
N LYS A 22 13.60 -19.07 -17.82
CA LYS A 22 13.52 -20.53 -17.90
C LYS A 22 12.51 -21.13 -16.92
N ARG A 23 12.37 -20.56 -15.72
CA ARG A 23 11.35 -20.95 -14.75
C ARG A 23 9.95 -20.84 -15.34
N ASP A 24 9.64 -19.71 -15.94
CA ASP A 24 8.32 -19.44 -16.49
C ASP A 24 8.02 -20.28 -17.72
N GLU A 25 9.03 -20.57 -18.56
CA GLU A 25 8.92 -21.53 -19.66
C GLU A 25 8.62 -22.95 -19.18
N ILE A 26 9.31 -23.43 -18.15
CA ILE A 26 9.05 -24.74 -17.54
C ILE A 26 7.60 -24.79 -17.03
N ILE A 27 7.18 -23.81 -16.25
CA ILE A 27 5.83 -23.76 -15.68
C ILE A 27 4.78 -23.79 -16.80
N ARG A 28 4.94 -22.99 -17.84
CA ARG A 28 4.03 -22.94 -18.98
C ARG A 28 3.97 -24.27 -19.71
N THR A 29 5.13 -24.80 -20.14
CA THR A 29 5.24 -26.02 -20.93
C THR A 29 4.66 -27.22 -20.19
N TYR A 30 4.97 -27.39 -18.90
CA TYR A 30 4.47 -28.51 -18.10
C TYR A 30 2.96 -28.39 -17.82
N LYS A 31 2.43 -27.18 -17.69
CA LYS A 31 0.98 -26.95 -17.59
C LYS A 31 0.26 -27.33 -18.90
N GLU A 32 0.79 -26.92 -20.04
CA GLU A 32 0.25 -27.24 -21.37
C GLU A 32 0.26 -28.76 -21.64
N GLN A 33 1.28 -29.45 -21.19
CA GLN A 33 1.42 -30.91 -21.31
C GLN A 33 0.64 -31.69 -20.23
N GLY A 34 -0.05 -31.04 -19.31
CA GLY A 34 -0.77 -31.69 -18.20
C GLY A 34 0.11 -32.28 -17.11
N ARG A 35 1.42 -32.00 -17.10
CA ARG A 35 2.45 -32.55 -16.20
C ARG A 35 2.68 -31.70 -14.94
N ARG A 36 1.62 -31.16 -14.36
CA ARG A 36 1.71 -30.21 -13.23
C ARG A 36 2.44 -30.78 -12.00
N ALA A 37 2.36 -32.08 -11.75
CA ALA A 37 3.00 -32.71 -10.61
C ALA A 37 4.54 -32.70 -10.69
N GLU A 38 5.11 -32.56 -11.89
CA GLU A 38 6.54 -32.57 -12.13
C GLU A 38 7.18 -31.18 -12.08
N ILE A 39 6.38 -30.12 -12.02
CA ILE A 39 6.87 -28.72 -12.02
C ILE A 39 7.84 -28.47 -10.88
N GLN A 40 7.51 -28.92 -9.66
CA GLN A 40 8.36 -28.67 -8.47
C GLN A 40 9.78 -29.28 -8.60
N GLU A 41 9.87 -30.52 -9.14
CA GLU A 41 11.17 -31.17 -9.30
C GLU A 41 11.98 -30.50 -10.42
N ALA A 42 11.34 -30.12 -11.53
CA ALA A 42 11.99 -29.39 -12.61
C ALA A 42 12.53 -28.01 -12.14
N LEU A 43 11.78 -27.30 -11.32
CA LEU A 43 12.22 -26.01 -10.74
C LEU A 43 13.35 -26.18 -9.72
N LYS A 44 13.33 -27.27 -8.97
CA LYS A 44 14.42 -27.59 -8.02
C LYS A 44 15.73 -27.85 -8.76
N GLN A 45 15.68 -28.60 -9.86
CA GLN A 45 16.85 -28.85 -10.72
C GLN A 45 17.36 -27.53 -11.32
N LEU A 46 16.46 -26.72 -11.91
CA LEU A 46 16.82 -25.41 -12.46
C LEU A 46 17.55 -24.53 -11.44
N LYS A 47 17.09 -24.52 -10.18
CA LYS A 47 17.71 -23.72 -9.12
C LYS A 47 19.15 -24.16 -8.78
N GLN A 48 19.48 -25.44 -8.94
CA GLN A 48 20.82 -25.96 -8.69
C GLN A 48 21.82 -25.59 -9.78
N ASP A 49 21.33 -25.31 -10.99
CA ASP A 49 22.15 -25.04 -12.17
C ASP A 49 22.57 -23.55 -12.28
N TYR A 50 22.07 -22.69 -11.37
CA TYR A 50 22.36 -21.25 -11.40
C TYR A 50 23.27 -20.81 -10.24
N GLU A 51 24.41 -20.25 -10.58
CA GLU A 51 25.30 -19.54 -9.65
C GLU A 51 24.83 -18.08 -9.48
N THR A 52 24.91 -17.59 -8.25
CA THR A 52 24.63 -16.17 -7.94
C THR A 52 25.90 -15.34 -8.11
N GLN A 53 25.76 -14.14 -8.63
CA GLN A 53 26.81 -13.12 -8.64
C GLN A 53 26.72 -12.26 -7.38
N ASP A 54 27.83 -11.62 -7.02
CA ASP A 54 27.82 -10.61 -5.96
C ASP A 54 26.99 -9.41 -6.40
N LEU A 55 26.23 -8.86 -5.46
CA LEU A 55 25.40 -7.68 -5.72
C LEU A 55 26.26 -6.43 -5.93
N ASP A 56 25.98 -5.67 -6.96
CA ASP A 56 26.58 -4.37 -7.24
C ASP A 56 25.92 -3.20 -6.49
N VAL A 57 24.75 -3.45 -5.91
CA VAL A 57 23.97 -2.49 -5.09
C VAL A 57 23.48 -3.14 -3.81
N PRO A 58 23.26 -2.37 -2.72
CA PRO A 58 22.65 -2.92 -1.50
C PRO A 58 21.28 -3.54 -1.75
N GLU A 59 20.95 -4.64 -1.05
CA GLU A 59 19.67 -5.36 -1.18
C GLU A 59 18.45 -4.45 -1.03
N ASP A 60 18.51 -3.46 -0.14
CA ASP A 60 17.41 -2.54 0.15
C ASP A 60 17.04 -1.62 -1.02
N ILE A 61 17.92 -1.46 -1.98
CA ILE A 61 17.72 -0.59 -3.15
C ILE A 61 17.76 -1.34 -4.48
N CYS A 62 17.73 -2.67 -4.46
CA CYS A 62 17.49 -3.46 -5.68
C CYS A 62 16.10 -3.15 -6.24
N TRP A 63 15.99 -3.08 -7.55
CA TRP A 63 14.74 -2.75 -8.24
C TRP A 63 14.36 -3.78 -9.30
N LEU A 64 13.07 -3.79 -9.64
CA LEU A 64 12.53 -4.56 -10.76
C LEU A 64 12.61 -3.75 -12.06
N TYR A 65 12.77 -4.44 -13.17
CA TYR A 65 12.80 -3.82 -14.50
C TYR A 65 12.18 -4.77 -15.56
N GLY A 66 11.87 -4.22 -16.74
CA GLY A 66 11.30 -4.98 -17.85
C GLY A 66 10.04 -5.76 -17.46
N PRO A 67 9.86 -7.00 -17.94
CA PRO A 67 8.66 -7.79 -17.69
C PRO A 67 8.37 -8.02 -16.20
N PHE A 68 9.38 -8.06 -15.36
CA PHE A 68 9.23 -8.27 -13.90
C PHE A 68 8.61 -7.06 -13.21
N MET A 69 8.89 -5.85 -13.71
CA MET A 69 8.23 -4.64 -13.25
C MET A 69 6.76 -4.63 -13.70
N ASP A 70 6.49 -5.05 -14.94
CA ASP A 70 5.12 -5.13 -15.48
C ASP A 70 4.27 -6.11 -14.67
N ASP A 71 4.81 -7.29 -14.34
CA ASP A 71 4.14 -8.28 -13.48
C ASP A 71 3.85 -7.72 -12.09
N TYR A 72 4.83 -7.03 -11.49
CA TYR A 72 4.65 -6.37 -10.20
C TYR A 72 3.52 -5.33 -10.22
N LEU A 73 3.50 -4.46 -11.23
CA LEU A 73 2.47 -3.44 -11.39
C LEU A 73 1.10 -4.06 -11.60
N HIS A 74 1.01 -5.13 -12.40
CA HIS A 74 -0.22 -5.89 -12.58
C HIS A 74 -0.76 -6.47 -11.25
N ASP A 75 0.11 -7.09 -10.46
CA ASP A 75 -0.26 -7.66 -9.16
C ASP A 75 -0.66 -6.57 -8.16
N ILE A 76 0.03 -5.42 -8.16
CA ILE A 76 -0.34 -4.24 -7.36
C ILE A 76 -1.75 -3.76 -7.73
N GLU A 77 -2.07 -3.68 -9.01
CA GLU A 77 -3.41 -3.27 -9.45
C GLU A 77 -4.50 -4.23 -8.94
N ILE A 78 -4.25 -5.54 -9.01
CA ILE A 78 -5.18 -6.55 -8.45
C ILE A 78 -5.38 -6.31 -6.95
N CYS A 79 -4.30 -6.10 -6.18
CA CYS A 79 -4.37 -5.85 -4.75
C CYS A 79 -5.12 -4.54 -4.42
N GLN A 80 -4.89 -3.49 -5.20
CA GLN A 80 -5.58 -2.20 -5.04
C GLN A 80 -7.08 -2.32 -5.34
N ARG A 81 -7.47 -3.05 -6.38
CA ARG A 81 -8.88 -3.36 -6.69
C ARG A 81 -9.52 -4.17 -5.57
N PHE A 82 -8.83 -5.20 -5.06
CA PHE A 82 -9.33 -5.96 -3.91
C PHE A 82 -9.53 -5.07 -2.68
N ALA A 83 -8.56 -4.23 -2.34
CA ALA A 83 -8.65 -3.31 -1.22
C ALA A 83 -9.80 -2.30 -1.36
N ARG A 84 -10.06 -1.82 -2.58
CA ARG A 84 -11.21 -0.97 -2.88
C ARG A 84 -12.53 -1.70 -2.63
N ARG A 85 -12.70 -2.89 -3.21
CA ARG A 85 -13.92 -3.70 -3.03
C ARG A 85 -14.15 -4.08 -1.56
N SER A 86 -13.08 -4.37 -0.83
CA SER A 86 -13.17 -4.65 0.62
C SER A 86 -13.72 -3.45 1.39
N ARG A 87 -13.25 -2.22 1.12
CA ARG A 87 -13.78 -1.00 1.76
C ARG A 87 -15.24 -0.74 1.39
N GLU A 88 -15.60 -0.91 0.13
CA GLU A 88 -16.99 -0.79 -0.34
C GLU A 88 -17.89 -1.77 0.41
N ARG A 89 -17.47 -3.04 0.52
CA ARG A 89 -18.24 -4.06 1.24
C ARG A 89 -18.37 -3.79 2.74
N MET A 90 -17.32 -3.28 3.37
CA MET A 90 -17.39 -2.85 4.77
C MET A 90 -18.39 -1.71 4.95
N ALA A 91 -18.39 -0.72 4.06
CA ALA A 91 -19.35 0.38 4.11
C ALA A 91 -20.79 -0.10 3.93
N GLU A 92 -21.06 -0.99 2.96
CA GLU A 92 -22.37 -1.62 2.76
C GLU A 92 -22.88 -2.31 4.05
N ILE A 93 -22.02 -3.14 4.68
CA ILE A 93 -22.36 -3.86 5.92
C ILE A 93 -22.71 -2.88 7.06
N ILE A 94 -21.94 -1.79 7.18
CA ILE A 94 -22.20 -0.77 8.20
C ILE A 94 -23.58 -0.13 7.95
N ILE A 95 -23.88 0.28 6.72
CA ILE A 95 -25.14 0.90 6.34
C ILE A 95 -26.31 -0.06 6.60
N GLU A 96 -26.18 -1.32 6.15
CA GLU A 96 -27.20 -2.36 6.36
C GLU A 96 -27.52 -2.55 7.85
N ARG A 97 -26.49 -2.58 8.70
CA ARG A 97 -26.65 -2.84 10.15
C ARG A 97 -27.12 -1.65 10.95
N THR A 98 -26.66 -0.45 10.59
CA THR A 98 -27.04 0.79 11.29
C THR A 98 -28.36 1.40 10.79
N LYS A 99 -28.90 0.91 9.66
CA LYS A 99 -30.09 1.47 9.00
C LYS A 99 -29.92 2.92 8.57
N MET A 100 -28.69 3.37 8.39
CA MET A 100 -28.37 4.71 7.89
C MET A 100 -28.67 4.82 6.40
N THR A 101 -29.02 6.03 5.96
CA THR A 101 -29.14 6.34 4.53
C THR A 101 -27.83 6.96 4.05
N GLN A 102 -27.20 6.35 3.05
CA GLN A 102 -26.00 6.89 2.42
C GLN A 102 -26.36 8.05 1.50
N ALA A 103 -25.85 9.23 1.78
CA ALA A 103 -26.02 10.40 0.90
C ALA A 103 -24.96 10.43 -0.20
N GLU A 104 -23.71 10.13 0.13
CA GLU A 104 -22.59 10.13 -0.79
C GLU A 104 -21.49 9.18 -0.31
N ALA A 105 -20.66 8.70 -1.23
CA ALA A 105 -19.44 7.94 -0.92
C ALA A 105 -18.32 8.30 -1.92
N PHE A 106 -17.10 8.39 -1.41
CA PHE A 106 -15.89 8.52 -2.22
C PHE A 106 -14.71 7.87 -1.50
N HIS A 107 -13.62 7.64 -2.23
CA HIS A 107 -12.41 7.02 -1.70
C HIS A 107 -11.25 8.00 -1.70
N THR A 108 -10.51 8.04 -0.62
CA THR A 108 -9.20 8.70 -0.53
C THR A 108 -8.18 7.67 -0.07
N ILE A 109 -7.09 7.50 -0.84
CA ILE A 109 -6.05 6.51 -0.59
C ILE A 109 -4.71 7.24 -0.46
N HIS A 110 -3.85 6.79 0.45
CA HIS A 110 -2.61 7.52 0.77
C HIS A 110 -1.33 6.67 0.68
N ASN A 111 -1.45 5.37 0.42
CA ASN A 111 -0.31 4.47 0.20
C ASN A 111 -0.65 3.56 -0.98
N TYR A 112 -0.28 3.98 -2.18
CA TYR A 112 -0.58 3.23 -3.39
C TYR A 112 0.32 3.67 -4.55
N ILE A 113 0.34 2.87 -5.60
CA ILE A 113 0.93 3.22 -6.88
C ILE A 113 -0.20 3.59 -7.85
N ASP A 114 -0.15 4.80 -8.36
CA ASP A 114 -0.97 5.20 -9.48
C ASP A 114 -0.31 4.64 -10.74
N VAL A 115 -0.85 3.55 -11.25
CA VAL A 115 -0.24 2.83 -12.39
C VAL A 115 -0.45 3.54 -13.71
N ASP A 116 -1.46 4.40 -13.80
CA ASP A 116 -1.74 5.19 -15.00
C ASP A 116 -0.78 6.39 -15.11
N GLU A 117 -0.53 7.07 -14.00
CA GLU A 117 0.37 8.21 -13.91
C GLU A 117 1.81 7.82 -13.55
N MET A 118 2.06 6.57 -13.19
CA MET A 118 3.33 6.05 -12.67
C MET A 118 3.85 6.85 -11.47
N ILE A 119 2.95 7.18 -10.54
CA ILE A 119 3.25 7.94 -9.32
C ILE A 119 3.08 7.06 -8.09
N LEU A 120 4.14 6.92 -7.30
CA LEU A 120 4.08 6.32 -5.98
C LEU A 120 3.69 7.39 -4.95
N ARG A 121 2.52 7.23 -4.33
CA ARG A 121 2.08 8.08 -3.20
C ARG A 121 2.23 7.32 -1.89
N LYS A 122 3.05 7.85 -1.00
CA LYS A 122 3.21 7.34 0.38
C LYS A 122 3.08 8.51 1.36
N GLY A 123 2.03 8.46 2.20
CA GLY A 123 1.72 9.59 3.07
C GLY A 123 1.21 10.82 2.31
N ALA A 124 0.79 10.64 1.07
CA ALA A 124 0.18 11.64 0.22
C ALA A 124 -1.04 11.04 -0.48
N ILE A 125 -2.02 11.87 -0.80
CA ILE A 125 -3.24 11.50 -1.54
C ILE A 125 -3.24 12.15 -2.90
N ALA A 126 -3.98 11.60 -3.87
CA ALA A 126 -4.30 12.30 -5.10
C ALA A 126 -5.22 13.49 -4.80
N ALA A 127 -5.04 14.58 -5.52
CA ALA A 127 -5.82 15.81 -5.40
C ALA A 127 -5.90 16.53 -6.76
N HIS A 128 -6.33 15.78 -7.78
CA HIS A 128 -6.56 16.34 -9.12
C HIS A 128 -7.60 17.45 -9.10
N ALA A 129 -7.63 18.26 -10.11
CA ALA A 129 -8.61 19.34 -10.21
C ALA A 129 -10.06 18.80 -10.14
N GLY A 130 -10.82 19.22 -9.13
CA GLY A 130 -12.19 18.76 -8.90
C GLY A 130 -12.33 17.45 -8.11
N GLU A 131 -11.26 16.76 -7.78
CA GLU A 131 -11.28 15.53 -6.99
C GLU A 131 -11.61 15.81 -5.53
N LYS A 132 -12.60 15.08 -4.97
CA LYS A 132 -12.91 15.15 -3.53
C LYS A 132 -11.86 14.41 -2.70
N VAL A 133 -11.40 15.05 -1.65
CA VAL A 133 -10.37 14.52 -0.76
C VAL A 133 -10.76 14.64 0.70
N LEU A 134 -10.32 13.65 1.50
CA LEU A 134 -10.48 13.62 2.94
C LEU A 134 -9.09 13.64 3.59
N ILE A 135 -8.82 14.63 4.43
CA ILE A 135 -7.56 14.80 5.14
C ILE A 135 -7.82 14.74 6.65
N PRO A 136 -7.61 13.60 7.32
CA PRO A 136 -7.72 13.49 8.77
C PRO A 136 -6.71 14.38 9.48
N ILE A 137 -7.14 15.13 10.49
CA ILE A 137 -6.27 15.95 11.31
C ILE A 137 -5.95 15.24 12.63
N ASN A 138 -6.92 15.17 13.53
CA ASN A 138 -6.84 14.48 14.81
C ASN A 138 -8.25 14.22 15.36
N MET A 139 -8.36 13.54 16.51
CA MET A 139 -9.67 13.20 17.10
C MET A 139 -10.49 14.42 17.56
N ARG A 140 -9.82 15.50 17.95
CA ARG A 140 -10.49 16.73 18.40
C ARG A 140 -10.99 17.57 17.24
N ASP A 141 -10.12 17.82 16.26
CA ASP A 141 -10.38 18.76 15.16
C ASP A 141 -11.03 18.07 13.95
N GLY A 142 -11.08 16.72 13.96
CA GLY A 142 -11.75 15.92 12.94
C GLY A 142 -10.95 15.80 11.64
N SER A 143 -11.62 16.01 10.52
CA SER A 143 -11.05 15.85 9.17
C SER A 143 -11.47 16.99 8.26
N ILE A 144 -10.60 17.33 7.32
CA ILE A 144 -10.90 18.30 6.26
C ILE A 144 -11.51 17.56 5.07
N LEU A 145 -12.70 17.98 4.65
CA LEU A 145 -13.25 17.66 3.33
C LEU A 145 -12.87 18.79 2.38
N ALA A 146 -12.20 18.49 1.30
CA ALA A 146 -11.72 19.48 0.35
C ALA A 146 -11.87 19.00 -1.10
N VAL A 147 -11.56 19.90 -2.03
CA VAL A 147 -11.52 19.62 -3.46
C VAL A 147 -10.12 19.94 -3.98
N GLY A 148 -9.51 18.98 -4.67
CA GLY A 148 -8.20 19.11 -5.28
C GLY A 148 -8.14 20.27 -6.27
N LYS A 149 -7.00 20.97 -6.32
CA LYS A 149 -6.73 22.04 -7.26
C LYS A 149 -5.99 21.59 -8.51
N GLY A 150 -5.41 20.38 -8.51
CA GLY A 150 -4.65 19.86 -9.63
C GLY A 150 -3.31 20.57 -9.82
N ASN A 151 -2.47 20.63 -8.80
CA ASN A 151 -1.14 21.21 -8.90
C ASN A 151 -0.14 20.18 -9.47
N VAL A 152 0.23 20.36 -10.72
CA VAL A 152 1.14 19.47 -11.47
C VAL A 152 2.54 19.46 -10.85
N GLU A 153 3.03 20.57 -10.31
CA GLU A 153 4.35 20.65 -9.66
C GLU A 153 4.42 19.77 -8.39
N TRP A 154 3.28 19.42 -7.82
CA TRP A 154 3.15 18.53 -6.67
C TRP A 154 2.56 17.17 -7.06
N ASN A 155 2.71 16.76 -8.31
CA ASN A 155 2.15 15.51 -8.84
C ASN A 155 0.65 15.37 -8.54
N ASN A 156 -0.13 16.45 -8.63
CA ASN A 156 -1.55 16.48 -8.29
C ASN A 156 -1.82 15.85 -6.91
N SER A 157 -0.98 16.14 -5.92
CA SER A 157 -1.05 15.49 -4.60
C SER A 157 -1.34 16.49 -3.48
N ALA A 158 -1.84 15.96 -2.36
CA ALA A 158 -2.05 16.69 -1.12
C ALA A 158 -1.60 15.85 0.09
N PRO A 159 -1.39 16.45 1.27
CA PRO A 159 -1.10 15.70 2.48
C PRO A 159 -2.22 14.70 2.80
N HIS A 160 -1.86 13.50 3.28
CA HIS A 160 -2.84 12.49 3.68
C HIS A 160 -3.42 12.71 5.08
N GLY A 161 -2.88 13.66 5.84
CA GLY A 161 -3.26 13.97 7.21
C GLY A 161 -2.29 14.93 7.86
N ALA A 162 -2.55 15.28 9.13
CA ALA A 162 -1.64 16.06 9.94
C ALA A 162 -0.44 15.21 10.37
N GLY A 163 0.75 15.75 10.22
CA GLY A 163 1.96 15.15 10.76
C GLY A 163 1.98 15.21 12.30
N ARG A 164 2.66 14.25 12.92
CA ARG A 164 2.85 14.26 14.37
C ARG A 164 3.99 15.21 14.75
N ILE A 165 3.79 15.98 15.82
CA ILE A 165 4.84 16.85 16.37
C ILE A 165 5.90 16.02 17.12
N MET A 166 5.53 14.83 17.62
CA MET A 166 6.40 13.93 18.34
C MET A 166 6.03 12.45 18.13
N SER A 167 6.92 11.54 18.54
CA SER A 167 6.63 10.10 18.49
C SER A 167 5.53 9.70 19.48
N ARG A 168 4.84 8.58 19.22
CA ARG A 168 3.82 8.03 20.14
C ARG A 168 4.36 7.82 21.55
N THR A 169 5.56 7.27 21.67
CA THR A 169 6.20 7.06 22.98
C THR A 169 6.42 8.37 23.71
N LYS A 170 6.89 9.40 23.02
CA LYS A 170 7.11 10.71 23.63
C LYS A 170 5.79 11.39 23.99
N ALA A 171 4.74 11.26 23.17
CA ALA A 171 3.42 11.78 23.47
C ALA A 171 2.87 11.18 24.77
N LYS A 172 2.90 9.85 24.92
CA LYS A 172 2.47 9.15 26.14
C LYS A 172 3.24 9.56 27.40
N GLN A 173 4.48 10.00 27.27
CA GLN A 173 5.32 10.46 28.40
C GLN A 173 5.13 11.94 28.74
N SER A 174 4.69 12.75 27.78
CA SER A 174 4.71 14.22 27.88
C SER A 174 3.32 14.83 28.00
N ILE A 175 2.28 14.15 27.54
CA ILE A 175 0.91 14.69 27.55
C ILE A 175 0.22 14.25 28.85
N ASP A 176 -0.30 15.23 29.59
CA ASP A 176 -1.12 14.95 30.77
C ASP A 176 -2.50 14.41 30.35
N LEU A 177 -2.96 13.34 31.01
CA LEU A 177 -4.23 12.70 30.68
C LEU A 177 -5.44 13.61 30.94
N GLU A 178 -5.39 14.46 31.96
CA GLU A 178 -6.51 15.34 32.27
C GLU A 178 -6.57 16.52 31.28
N GLU A 179 -5.42 17.05 30.86
CA GLU A 179 -5.37 18.00 29.74
C GLU A 179 -5.92 17.41 28.46
N TYR A 180 -5.56 16.15 28.15
CA TYR A 180 -6.10 15.45 26.99
C TYR A 180 -7.62 15.30 27.07
N LYS A 181 -8.16 14.83 28.20
CA LYS A 181 -9.60 14.73 28.44
C LYS A 181 -10.30 16.09 28.32
N ALA A 182 -9.71 17.13 28.88
CA ALA A 182 -10.23 18.49 28.80
C ALA A 182 -10.28 18.99 27.34
N SER A 183 -9.25 18.72 26.56
CA SER A 183 -9.18 19.07 25.12
C SER A 183 -10.24 18.37 24.27
N MET A 184 -10.72 17.21 24.73
CA MET A 184 -11.75 16.39 24.07
C MET A 184 -13.16 16.71 24.55
N GLN A 185 -13.35 17.71 25.40
CA GLN A 185 -14.68 18.09 25.90
C GLN A 185 -15.62 18.48 24.74
N GLY A 186 -16.79 17.86 24.71
CA GLY A 186 -17.77 18.04 23.64
C GLY A 186 -17.58 17.12 22.44
N ILE A 187 -16.49 16.32 22.39
CA ILE A 187 -16.25 15.33 21.35
C ILE A 187 -16.60 13.94 21.89
N TYR A 188 -17.55 13.26 21.21
CA TYR A 188 -17.86 11.87 21.56
C TYR A 188 -16.78 10.94 21.01
N SER A 189 -16.10 10.23 21.90
CA SER A 189 -15.13 9.20 21.56
C SER A 189 -15.03 8.16 22.67
N THR A 190 -14.93 6.88 22.31
CA THR A 190 -14.67 5.77 23.24
C THR A 190 -13.18 5.59 23.52
N SER A 191 -12.31 6.36 22.86
CA SER A 191 -10.85 6.22 22.87
C SER A 191 -10.14 7.35 23.61
N VAL A 192 -10.79 7.99 24.60
CA VAL A 192 -10.16 9.04 25.42
C VAL A 192 -9.65 8.44 26.71
N ASN A 193 -8.47 7.82 26.65
CA ASN A 193 -7.81 7.16 27.78
C ASN A 193 -6.29 7.16 27.61
N ALA A 194 -5.55 6.68 28.62
CA ALA A 194 -4.09 6.68 28.63
C ALA A 194 -3.46 5.84 27.51
N ASP A 195 -4.13 4.78 27.05
CA ASP A 195 -3.60 3.91 25.99
C ASP A 195 -3.64 4.56 24.61
N THR A 196 -4.52 5.52 24.42
CA THR A 196 -4.78 6.21 23.15
C THR A 196 -4.20 7.63 23.10
N LEU A 197 -3.40 8.01 24.09
CA LEU A 197 -2.60 9.24 24.11
C LEU A 197 -1.54 9.18 23.00
N ASP A 198 -1.80 9.78 21.81
CA ASP A 198 -0.79 9.86 20.76
C ASP A 198 -1.08 10.90 19.64
#